data_94a16315723a4321b3bb6dae4d2a5f01
#
_entry.id   94a16315723a4321b3bb6dae4d2a5f01
#
_cell.length_a   1.000
_cell.length_b   1.000
_cell.length_c   1.000
_cell.angle_alpha   90.00
_cell.angle_beta   90.00
_cell.angle_gamma   90.00
#
_symmetry.space_group_name_H-M   'P 1'
#
loop_
_entity.id
_entity.type
_entity.pdbx_description
1 polymer ?
#
loop_
_entity_poly.entity_id
_entity_poly.type
_entity_poly.pdbx_seq_one_letter_code
_entity_poly.pdbx_strand_id
1 'polypeptide(L)'
;MKRYSITVITHICAIILLSAAAFYAFSHRMPFTGILLALFITGAGINLYRLQMIQLRLMRQLSQNIRCGDTALSFRSKNRNAQMEELIGELREAMRMYKKRTMEANEIESWQKLIRVMGHEIMNSITPIISLSETLSTREVEYSRMQQGMQVIHKRSKGLLEFVENYRRITRIPTPVKEKVRLSELFNGIAELLPEDSISFTTPIPDISIRIDRTQIEQVLINLIKNALEACSDIPSPQIQVKSHLSETGSVSITISDNGPGILPEVLDKIFIPFFTTKENGSGIGLSLCKQIMHLHSGNITARSTPEQGSQFTLFFN
;
A
#
# COMPACT_ATOMS: atom_id res chain seq x y z
N MET A 1 29.49 -3.62 -18.77
CA MET A 1 29.37 -3.43 -20.23
C MET A 1 30.59 -3.95 -21.03
N LYS A 2 31.82 -3.61 -20.70
CA LYS A 2 33.01 -4.02 -21.50
C LYS A 2 33.14 -5.53 -21.76
N ARG A 3 33.00 -6.40 -20.76
CA ARG A 3 33.14 -7.87 -20.95
C ARG A 3 32.05 -8.46 -21.85
N TYR A 4 30.79 -8.04 -21.73
CA TYR A 4 29.70 -8.52 -22.57
C TYR A 4 29.89 -8.06 -24.03
N SER A 5 30.19 -6.78 -24.25
CA SER A 5 30.49 -6.27 -25.59
C SER A 5 31.67 -7.01 -26.22
N ILE A 6 32.71 -7.32 -25.43
CA ILE A 6 33.85 -8.12 -25.92
C ILE A 6 33.37 -9.54 -26.29
N THR A 7 32.55 -10.20 -25.47
CA THR A 7 32.04 -11.54 -25.79
C THR A 7 31.16 -11.54 -27.03
N VAL A 8 30.30 -10.55 -27.23
CA VAL A 8 29.46 -10.42 -28.44
C VAL A 8 30.33 -10.15 -29.65
N ILE A 9 31.29 -9.24 -29.54
CA ILE A 9 32.23 -8.93 -30.64
C ILE A 9 33.05 -10.17 -31.01
N THR A 10 33.60 -10.93 -30.05
CA THR A 10 34.35 -12.15 -30.30
C THR A 10 33.52 -13.22 -31.01
N HIS A 11 32.22 -13.40 -30.64
CA HIS A 11 31.33 -14.33 -31.34
C HIS A 11 31.02 -13.88 -32.75
N ILE A 12 30.81 -12.58 -33.00
CA ILE A 12 30.57 -12.03 -34.33
C ILE A 12 31.82 -12.22 -35.19
N CYS A 13 33.01 -11.88 -34.69
CA CYS A 13 34.27 -12.09 -35.39
C CYS A 13 34.52 -13.58 -35.72
N ALA A 14 34.22 -14.47 -34.77
CA ALA A 14 34.33 -15.91 -34.98
C ALA A 14 33.38 -16.41 -36.08
N ILE A 15 32.12 -15.93 -36.10
CA ILE A 15 31.16 -16.28 -37.15
C ILE A 15 31.65 -15.79 -38.54
N ILE A 16 32.17 -14.57 -38.63
CA ILE A 16 32.69 -14.02 -39.87
C ILE A 16 33.90 -14.85 -40.39
N LEU A 17 34.86 -15.18 -39.52
CA LEU A 17 36.03 -15.99 -39.87
C LEU A 17 35.63 -17.40 -40.30
N LEU A 18 34.70 -18.05 -39.56
CA LEU A 18 34.19 -19.37 -39.93
C LEU A 18 33.41 -19.34 -41.25
N SER A 19 32.69 -18.27 -41.56
CA SER A 19 31.96 -18.11 -42.81
C SER A 19 32.93 -17.96 -43.99
N ALA A 20 34.01 -17.18 -43.82
CA ALA A 20 35.06 -17.06 -44.84
C ALA A 20 35.77 -18.40 -45.07
N ALA A 21 36.11 -19.15 -44.03
CA ALA A 21 36.72 -20.47 -44.11
C ALA A 21 35.79 -21.51 -44.78
N ALA A 22 34.50 -21.46 -44.49
CA ALA A 22 33.50 -22.33 -45.12
C ALA A 22 33.39 -22.05 -46.63
N PHE A 23 33.33 -20.76 -46.99
CA PHE A 23 33.33 -20.35 -48.40
C PHE A 23 34.59 -20.84 -49.15
N TYR A 24 35.78 -20.71 -48.55
CA TYR A 24 37.02 -21.21 -49.08
C TYR A 24 37.00 -22.73 -49.26
N ALA A 25 36.54 -23.48 -48.28
CA ALA A 25 36.44 -24.95 -48.36
C ALA A 25 35.50 -25.40 -49.50
N PHE A 26 34.34 -24.75 -49.68
CA PHE A 26 33.44 -25.03 -50.81
C PHE A 26 34.04 -24.71 -52.15
N SER A 27 34.80 -23.59 -52.29
CA SER A 27 35.47 -23.18 -53.50
C SER A 27 36.55 -24.18 -53.93
N HIS A 28 37.23 -24.82 -52.97
CA HIS A 28 38.30 -25.82 -53.24
C HIS A 28 37.78 -27.27 -53.27
N ARG A 29 36.47 -27.49 -53.47
CA ARG A 29 35.86 -28.82 -53.60
C ARG A 29 36.02 -29.72 -52.36
N MET A 30 36.09 -29.15 -51.18
CA MET A 30 36.14 -29.86 -49.90
C MET A 30 34.77 -29.82 -49.19
N PRO A 31 33.74 -30.55 -49.66
CA PRO A 31 32.35 -30.38 -49.15
C PRO A 31 32.21 -30.80 -47.67
N PHE A 32 32.94 -31.79 -47.24
CA PHE A 32 32.89 -32.29 -45.83
C PHE A 32 33.31 -31.22 -44.81
N THR A 33 34.43 -30.53 -45.11
CA THR A 33 34.93 -29.44 -44.23
C THR A 33 34.00 -28.23 -44.28
N GLY A 34 33.39 -27.92 -45.42
CA GLY A 34 32.39 -26.86 -45.55
C GLY A 34 31.13 -27.11 -44.71
N ILE A 35 30.62 -28.34 -44.72
CA ILE A 35 29.45 -28.74 -43.90
C ILE A 35 29.77 -28.66 -42.40
N LEU A 36 30.95 -29.14 -41.98
CA LEU A 36 31.36 -29.08 -40.58
C LEU A 36 31.45 -27.62 -40.09
N LEU A 37 32.03 -26.72 -40.89
CA LEU A 37 32.14 -25.30 -40.58
C LEU A 37 30.75 -24.63 -40.51
N ALA A 38 29.81 -24.99 -41.37
CA ALA A 38 28.43 -24.50 -41.35
C ALA A 38 27.70 -24.93 -40.05
N LEU A 39 27.94 -26.14 -39.55
CA LEU A 39 27.41 -26.59 -38.24
C LEU A 39 28.00 -25.77 -37.09
N PHE A 40 29.29 -25.42 -37.12
CA PHE A 40 29.87 -24.54 -36.10
C PHE A 40 29.29 -23.11 -36.14
N ILE A 41 29.03 -22.57 -37.32
CA ILE A 41 28.41 -21.25 -37.50
C ILE A 41 27.02 -21.24 -36.93
N THR A 42 26.18 -22.27 -37.20
CA THR A 42 24.84 -22.38 -36.65
C THR A 42 24.85 -22.52 -35.11
N GLY A 43 25.77 -23.30 -34.57
CA GLY A 43 25.99 -23.44 -33.14
C GLY A 43 26.38 -22.12 -32.46
N ALA A 44 27.30 -21.37 -33.05
CA ALA A 44 27.72 -20.05 -32.58
C ALA A 44 26.55 -19.03 -32.63
N GLY A 45 25.76 -19.06 -33.72
CA GLY A 45 24.56 -18.23 -33.88
C GLY A 45 23.50 -18.51 -32.83
N ILE A 46 23.23 -19.79 -32.57
CA ILE A 46 22.27 -20.20 -31.50
C ILE A 46 22.76 -19.74 -30.11
N ASN A 47 24.08 -19.86 -29.85
CA ASN A 47 24.64 -19.41 -28.57
C ASN A 47 24.54 -17.88 -28.42
N LEU A 48 24.83 -17.12 -29.43
CA LEU A 48 24.67 -15.66 -29.46
C LEU A 48 23.22 -15.25 -29.25
N TYR A 49 22.28 -15.92 -29.93
CA TYR A 49 20.83 -15.69 -29.75
C TYR A 49 20.38 -15.97 -28.30
N ARG A 50 20.81 -17.07 -27.70
CA ARG A 50 20.52 -17.41 -26.31
C ARG A 50 21.03 -16.33 -25.34
N LEU A 51 22.23 -15.82 -25.54
CA LEU A 51 22.80 -14.74 -24.72
C LEU A 51 21.98 -13.44 -24.82
N GLN A 52 21.52 -13.07 -26.01
CA GLN A 52 20.66 -11.90 -26.20
C GLN A 52 19.28 -12.09 -25.59
N MET A 53 18.66 -13.27 -25.70
CA MET A 53 17.34 -13.54 -25.14
C MET A 53 17.34 -13.55 -23.61
N ILE A 54 18.42 -13.94 -22.97
CA ILE A 54 18.57 -13.83 -21.51
C ILE A 54 18.55 -12.37 -21.06
N GLN A 55 19.26 -11.49 -21.76
CA GLN A 55 19.27 -10.06 -21.45
C GLN A 55 17.92 -9.39 -21.67
N LEU A 56 17.25 -9.70 -22.78
CA LEU A 56 15.91 -9.17 -23.06
C LEU A 56 14.88 -9.61 -22.01
N ARG A 57 14.94 -10.85 -21.54
CA ARG A 57 14.07 -11.34 -20.45
C ARG A 57 14.33 -10.59 -19.14
N LEU A 58 15.59 -10.38 -18.78
CA LEU A 58 15.97 -9.62 -17.59
C LEU A 58 15.47 -8.16 -17.67
N MET A 59 15.65 -7.49 -18.81
CA MET A 59 15.14 -6.13 -19.01
C MET A 59 13.60 -6.05 -18.93
N ARG A 60 12.90 -7.05 -19.48
CA ARG A 60 11.44 -7.13 -19.42
C ARG A 60 10.95 -7.34 -17.98
N GLN A 61 11.60 -8.22 -17.22
CA GLN A 61 11.30 -8.43 -15.80
C GLN A 61 11.56 -7.17 -14.96
N LEU A 62 12.68 -6.48 -15.19
CA LEU A 62 12.97 -5.18 -14.55
C LEU A 62 11.88 -4.15 -14.84
N SER A 63 11.47 -4.01 -16.10
CA SER A 63 10.42 -3.08 -16.49
C SER A 63 9.06 -3.40 -15.85
N GLN A 64 8.71 -4.69 -15.75
CA GLN A 64 7.47 -5.13 -15.10
C GLN A 64 7.50 -4.85 -13.60
N ASN A 65 8.59 -5.17 -12.91
CA ASN A 65 8.71 -4.95 -11.46
C ASN A 65 8.70 -3.46 -11.10
N ILE A 66 9.33 -2.60 -11.93
CA ILE A 66 9.25 -1.14 -11.79
C ILE A 66 7.81 -0.66 -11.92
N ARG A 67 7.06 -1.17 -12.91
CA ARG A 67 5.65 -0.79 -13.13
C ARG A 67 4.73 -1.23 -11.98
N CYS A 68 5.01 -2.38 -11.36
CA CYS A 68 4.23 -2.91 -10.23
C CYS A 68 4.66 -2.34 -8.87
N GLY A 69 5.70 -1.49 -8.79
CA GLY A 69 6.20 -0.91 -7.54
C GLY A 69 6.80 -1.93 -6.57
N ASP A 70 7.06 -3.15 -7.05
CA ASP A 70 7.59 -4.23 -6.22
C ASP A 70 9.11 -4.06 -6.04
N THR A 71 9.51 -3.71 -4.80
CA THR A 71 10.91 -3.49 -4.42
C THR A 71 11.64 -4.77 -4.02
N ALA A 72 10.94 -5.90 -3.91
CA ALA A 72 11.51 -7.20 -3.60
C ALA A 72 12.12 -7.83 -4.87
N LEU A 73 13.22 -7.24 -5.39
CA LEU A 73 13.96 -7.76 -6.53
C LEU A 73 14.68 -9.07 -6.15
N SER A 74 13.93 -10.17 -6.10
CA SER A 74 14.47 -11.52 -5.96
C SER A 74 14.83 -12.08 -7.33
N PHE A 75 16.00 -11.75 -7.85
CA PHE A 75 16.52 -12.38 -9.05
C PHE A 75 17.27 -13.67 -8.70
N ARG A 76 16.62 -14.80 -8.88
CA ARG A 76 17.25 -16.12 -8.81
C ARG A 76 17.82 -16.47 -10.20
N SER A 77 19.00 -15.97 -10.54
CA SER A 77 19.73 -16.40 -11.73
C SER A 77 21.03 -17.10 -11.33
N LYS A 78 21.22 -18.31 -11.84
CA LYS A 78 22.34 -19.19 -11.53
C LYS A 78 23.67 -18.75 -12.21
N ASN A 79 23.64 -17.69 -13.05
CA ASN A 79 24.81 -17.20 -13.79
C ASN A 79 24.87 -15.67 -13.72
N ARG A 80 25.31 -15.13 -12.57
CA ARG A 80 25.44 -13.70 -12.32
C ARG A 80 26.78 -13.17 -12.76
N ASN A 81 26.79 -12.23 -13.70
CA ASN A 81 27.96 -11.39 -13.94
C ASN A 81 28.02 -10.30 -12.87
N ALA A 82 29.20 -10.08 -12.24
CA ALA A 82 29.41 -9.06 -11.20
C ALA A 82 28.88 -7.67 -11.58
N GLN A 83 28.97 -7.31 -12.86
CA GLN A 83 28.44 -6.04 -13.38
C GLN A 83 26.90 -5.94 -13.38
N MET A 84 26.20 -7.06 -13.51
CA MET A 84 24.74 -7.08 -13.43
C MET A 84 24.28 -6.94 -11.96
N GLU A 85 25.04 -7.49 -11.02
CA GLU A 85 24.77 -7.31 -9.57
C GLU A 85 24.97 -5.87 -9.12
N GLU A 86 26.03 -5.22 -9.63
CA GLU A 86 26.29 -3.81 -9.39
C GLU A 86 25.16 -2.93 -9.94
N LEU A 87 24.72 -3.14 -11.18
CA LEU A 87 23.61 -2.43 -11.79
C LEU A 87 22.29 -2.64 -11.04
N ILE A 88 22.01 -3.88 -10.63
CA ILE A 88 20.83 -4.21 -9.81
C ILE A 88 20.91 -3.53 -8.44
N GLY A 89 22.10 -3.44 -7.85
CA GLY A 89 22.37 -2.72 -6.61
C GLY A 89 22.06 -1.22 -6.74
N GLU A 90 22.63 -0.57 -7.74
CA GLU A 90 22.39 0.86 -8.04
C GLU A 90 20.90 1.14 -8.31
N LEU A 91 20.24 0.29 -9.11
CA LEU A 91 18.82 0.44 -9.41
C LEU A 91 17.95 0.27 -8.14
N ARG A 92 18.29 -0.68 -7.27
CA ARG A 92 17.59 -0.88 -6.00
C ARG A 92 17.75 0.31 -5.07
N GLU A 93 18.92 0.89 -5.01
CA GLU A 93 19.19 2.09 -4.22
C GLU A 93 18.43 3.30 -4.77
N ALA A 94 18.47 3.51 -6.08
CA ALA A 94 17.71 4.56 -6.75
C ALA A 94 16.19 4.42 -6.52
N MET A 95 15.65 3.19 -6.58
CA MET A 95 14.24 2.93 -6.29
C MET A 95 13.90 3.18 -4.83
N ARG A 96 14.79 2.82 -3.88
CA ARG A 96 14.59 3.14 -2.46
C ARG A 96 14.56 4.64 -2.22
N MET A 97 15.48 5.40 -2.82
CA MET A 97 15.52 6.85 -2.73
C MET A 97 14.28 7.49 -3.34
N TYR A 98 13.84 7.02 -4.51
CA TYR A 98 12.61 7.49 -5.16
C TYR A 98 11.38 7.22 -4.30
N LYS A 99 11.23 5.98 -3.79
CA LYS A 99 10.12 5.61 -2.89
C LYS A 99 10.11 6.46 -1.63
N LYS A 100 11.27 6.68 -1.01
CA LYS A 100 11.42 7.55 0.18
C LYS A 100 10.97 8.98 -0.12
N ARG A 101 11.45 9.59 -1.21
CA ARG A 101 11.07 10.96 -1.63
C ARG A 101 9.58 11.07 -1.95
N THR A 102 9.01 10.07 -2.63
CA THR A 102 7.58 10.07 -2.97
C THR A 102 6.73 9.93 -1.71
N MET A 103 7.15 9.10 -0.75
CA MET A 103 6.45 8.98 0.53
C MET A 103 6.53 10.28 1.34
N GLU A 104 7.70 10.90 1.43
CA GLU A 104 7.90 12.21 2.09
C GLU A 104 7.07 13.31 1.43
N ALA A 105 7.02 13.37 0.09
CA ALA A 105 6.20 14.34 -0.64
C ALA A 105 4.70 14.15 -0.40
N ASN A 106 4.22 12.91 -0.44
CA ASN A 106 2.82 12.57 -0.15
C ASN A 106 2.45 12.85 1.31
N GLU A 107 3.40 12.67 2.23
CA GLU A 107 3.22 12.98 3.63
C GLU A 107 3.08 14.49 3.83
N ILE A 108 3.96 15.30 3.22
CA ILE A 108 3.90 16.76 3.25
C ILE A 108 2.58 17.27 2.66
N GLU A 109 2.15 16.74 1.52
CA GLU A 109 0.86 17.11 0.90
C GLU A 109 -0.32 16.78 1.82
N SER A 110 -0.30 15.60 2.44
CA SER A 110 -1.31 15.19 3.42
C SER A 110 -1.33 16.12 4.64
N TRP A 111 -0.17 16.52 5.15
CA TRP A 111 -0.04 17.48 6.24
C TRP A 111 -0.55 18.88 5.87
N GLN A 112 -0.22 19.38 4.68
CA GLN A 112 -0.73 20.67 4.19
C GLN A 112 -2.25 20.66 4.07
N LYS A 113 -2.82 19.55 3.56
CA LYS A 113 -4.26 19.38 3.47
C LYS A 113 -4.92 19.32 4.84
N LEU A 114 -4.29 18.62 5.80
CA LEU A 114 -4.72 18.56 7.18
C LEU A 114 -4.77 19.98 7.81
N ILE A 115 -3.69 20.77 7.69
CA ILE A 115 -3.60 22.14 8.24
C ILE A 115 -4.70 23.03 7.62
N ARG A 116 -4.97 22.90 6.32
CA ARG A 116 -6.02 23.66 5.64
C ARG A 116 -7.42 23.31 6.17
N VAL A 117 -7.72 22.01 6.32
CA VAL A 117 -9.00 21.55 6.90
C VAL A 117 -9.14 22.04 8.34
N MET A 118 -8.07 21.94 9.13
CA MET A 118 -8.05 22.47 10.51
C MET A 118 -8.37 23.96 10.56
N GLY A 119 -7.73 24.76 9.71
CA GLY A 119 -8.00 26.20 9.65
C GLY A 119 -9.47 26.50 9.37
N HIS A 120 -10.07 25.79 8.42
CA HIS A 120 -11.48 25.95 8.08
C HIS A 120 -12.42 25.52 9.22
N GLU A 121 -12.21 24.34 9.83
CA GLU A 121 -13.08 23.84 10.91
C GLU A 121 -12.99 24.69 12.18
N ILE A 122 -11.78 25.16 12.54
CA ILE A 122 -11.58 26.09 13.65
C ILE A 122 -12.32 27.41 13.36
N MET A 123 -12.14 28.00 12.20
CA MET A 123 -12.82 29.26 11.84
C MET A 123 -14.32 29.10 11.80
N ASN A 124 -14.85 28.00 11.22
CA ASN A 124 -16.29 27.71 11.16
C ASN A 124 -16.92 27.52 12.55
N SER A 125 -16.14 27.11 13.53
CA SER A 125 -16.61 26.94 14.90
C SER A 125 -16.45 28.21 15.73
N ILE A 126 -15.34 28.94 15.60
CA ILE A 126 -15.04 30.13 16.41
C ILE A 126 -15.84 31.36 15.94
N THR A 127 -15.98 31.58 14.62
CA THR A 127 -16.67 32.79 14.09
C THR A 127 -18.10 32.94 14.63
N PRO A 128 -18.97 31.90 14.63
CA PRO A 128 -20.29 32.01 15.24
C PRO A 128 -20.27 32.24 16.74
N ILE A 129 -19.28 31.66 17.47
CA ILE A 129 -19.12 31.87 18.91
C ILE A 129 -18.84 33.34 19.21
N ILE A 130 -17.86 33.95 18.51
CA ILE A 130 -17.52 35.37 18.69
C ILE A 130 -18.73 36.25 18.35
N SER A 131 -19.32 36.07 17.18
CA SER A 131 -20.43 36.91 16.70
C SER A 131 -21.66 36.85 17.63
N LEU A 132 -22.02 35.65 18.12
CA LEU A 132 -23.13 35.50 19.09
C LEU A 132 -22.76 36.07 20.45
N SER A 133 -21.54 35.86 20.92
CA SER A 133 -21.06 36.42 22.18
C SER A 133 -21.10 37.96 22.18
N GLU A 134 -20.63 38.59 21.10
CA GLU A 134 -20.69 40.04 20.90
C GLU A 134 -22.15 40.55 20.90
N THR A 135 -23.03 39.87 20.13
CA THR A 135 -24.46 40.24 20.06
C THR A 135 -25.12 40.16 21.40
N LEU A 136 -24.88 39.10 22.16
CA LEU A 136 -25.46 38.88 23.47
C LEU A 136 -24.91 39.80 24.57
N SER A 137 -23.69 40.34 24.39
CA SER A 137 -23.05 41.25 25.36
C SER A 137 -23.34 42.73 25.09
N THR A 138 -23.67 43.11 23.84
CA THR A 138 -23.79 44.51 23.45
C THR A 138 -25.26 44.99 23.25
N ARG A 139 -26.22 44.09 23.21
CA ARG A 139 -27.64 44.40 22.95
C ARG A 139 -28.54 43.87 24.05
N GLU A 140 -29.61 44.62 24.37
CA GLU A 140 -30.72 44.04 25.13
C GLU A 140 -31.39 42.96 24.28
N VAL A 141 -31.30 41.73 24.71
CA VAL A 141 -31.79 40.55 23.97
C VAL A 141 -32.86 39.89 24.83
N GLU A 142 -34.00 39.57 24.21
CA GLU A 142 -35.04 38.78 24.87
C GLU A 142 -34.49 37.48 25.43
N TYR A 143 -34.94 37.06 26.62
CA TYR A 143 -34.45 35.88 27.33
C TYR A 143 -34.43 34.60 26.45
N SER A 144 -35.50 34.40 25.66
CA SER A 144 -35.59 33.26 24.71
C SER A 144 -34.47 33.23 23.68
N ARG A 145 -34.13 34.40 23.09
CA ARG A 145 -33.03 34.53 22.13
C ARG A 145 -31.65 34.41 22.78
N MET A 146 -31.51 34.90 23.98
CA MET A 146 -30.29 34.70 24.76
C MET A 146 -30.04 33.21 25.03
N GLN A 147 -31.05 32.47 25.43
CA GLN A 147 -30.96 31.03 25.67
C GLN A 147 -30.61 30.27 24.38
N GLN A 148 -31.21 30.57 23.24
CA GLN A 148 -30.88 30.00 21.94
C GLN A 148 -29.43 30.31 21.53
N GLY A 149 -28.99 31.56 21.69
CA GLY A 149 -27.61 31.96 21.40
C GLY A 149 -26.58 31.19 22.23
N MET A 150 -26.84 31.05 23.55
CA MET A 150 -26.00 30.25 24.46
C MET A 150 -25.96 28.77 24.07
N GLN A 151 -27.07 28.17 23.64
CA GLN A 151 -27.10 26.78 23.15
C GLN A 151 -26.24 26.60 21.89
N VAL A 152 -26.26 27.56 20.95
CA VAL A 152 -25.42 27.51 19.74
C VAL A 152 -23.95 27.63 20.13
N ILE A 153 -23.58 28.56 21.01
CA ILE A 153 -22.23 28.71 21.51
C ILE A 153 -21.74 27.40 22.15
N HIS A 154 -22.57 26.81 23.03
CA HIS A 154 -22.25 25.54 23.69
C HIS A 154 -22.03 24.40 22.67
N LYS A 155 -22.95 24.24 21.71
CA LYS A 155 -22.83 23.21 20.64
C LYS A 155 -21.56 23.39 19.81
N ARG A 156 -21.22 24.63 19.42
CA ARG A 156 -20.02 24.92 18.62
C ARG A 156 -18.74 24.69 19.43
N SER A 157 -18.71 25.10 20.71
CA SER A 157 -17.56 24.87 21.60
C SER A 157 -17.32 23.38 21.83
N LYS A 158 -18.38 22.58 22.02
CA LYS A 158 -18.29 21.14 22.17
C LYS A 158 -17.75 20.48 20.89
N GLY A 159 -18.26 20.87 19.71
CA GLY A 159 -17.76 20.37 18.44
C GLY A 159 -16.28 20.72 18.21
N LEU A 160 -15.83 21.93 18.61
CA LEU A 160 -14.43 22.31 18.53
C LEU A 160 -13.55 21.46 19.47
N LEU A 161 -14.03 21.18 20.68
CA LEU A 161 -13.31 20.31 21.62
C LEU A 161 -13.14 18.90 21.04
N GLU A 162 -14.22 18.31 20.53
CA GLU A 162 -14.19 16.99 19.87
C GLU A 162 -13.22 16.98 18.68
N PHE A 163 -13.19 18.05 17.89
CA PHE A 163 -12.26 18.21 16.77
C PHE A 163 -10.80 18.23 17.24
N VAL A 164 -10.48 18.99 18.31
CA VAL A 164 -9.13 19.05 18.88
C VAL A 164 -8.71 17.70 19.47
N GLU A 165 -9.60 17.00 20.15
CA GLU A 165 -9.31 15.64 20.67
C GLU A 165 -9.03 14.66 19.55
N ASN A 166 -9.81 14.71 18.50
CA ASN A 166 -9.64 13.91 17.30
C ASN A 166 -8.31 14.19 16.60
N TYR A 167 -7.90 15.46 16.51
CA TYR A 167 -6.59 15.84 16.01
C TYR A 167 -5.45 15.27 16.87
N ARG A 168 -5.58 15.33 18.20
CA ARG A 168 -4.59 14.73 19.11
C ARG A 168 -4.42 13.24 18.92
N ARG A 169 -5.51 12.52 18.62
CA ARG A 169 -5.45 11.06 18.35
C ARG A 169 -4.63 10.71 17.13
N ILE A 170 -4.66 11.55 16.07
CA ILE A 170 -3.84 11.33 14.87
C ILE A 170 -2.37 11.70 15.13
N THR A 171 -2.13 12.84 15.81
CA THR A 171 -0.78 13.39 15.92
C THR A 171 0.05 12.79 17.06
N ARG A 172 -0.56 12.08 18.01
CA ARG A 172 0.10 11.51 19.19
C ARG A 172 -0.06 10.00 19.29
N ILE A 173 0.18 9.29 18.20
CA ILE A 173 0.26 7.84 18.27
C ILE A 173 1.61 7.47 18.91
N PRO A 174 1.61 6.73 20.03
CA PRO A 174 2.85 6.33 20.67
C PRO A 174 3.64 5.36 19.78
N THR A 175 4.96 5.37 19.93
CA THR A 175 5.81 4.38 19.26
C THR A 175 5.37 2.96 19.64
N PRO A 176 5.12 2.06 18.68
CA PRO A 176 4.62 0.72 18.97
C PRO A 176 5.62 -0.11 19.78
N VAL A 177 5.14 -0.74 20.84
CA VAL A 177 5.88 -1.73 21.62
C VAL A 177 5.55 -3.12 21.06
N LYS A 178 6.36 -3.56 20.07
CA LYS A 178 6.09 -4.78 19.31
C LYS A 178 6.44 -6.04 20.11
N GLU A 179 5.46 -6.90 20.31
CA GLU A 179 5.60 -8.23 20.91
C GLU A 179 5.14 -9.33 19.94
N LYS A 180 5.44 -10.58 20.27
CA LYS A 180 4.98 -11.73 19.48
C LYS A 180 3.55 -12.09 19.88
N VAL A 181 2.59 -11.87 18.98
CA VAL A 181 1.15 -12.10 19.19
C VAL A 181 0.66 -13.20 18.27
N ARG A 182 -0.10 -14.18 18.78
CA ARG A 182 -0.80 -15.15 17.95
C ARG A 182 -2.08 -14.54 17.37
N LEU A 183 -2.35 -14.81 16.10
CA LEU A 183 -3.53 -14.25 15.44
C LEU A 183 -4.83 -14.79 16.00
N SER A 184 -4.86 -16.06 16.44
CA SER A 184 -6.02 -16.64 17.13
C SER A 184 -6.35 -15.92 18.43
N GLU A 185 -5.35 -15.58 19.25
CA GLU A 185 -5.53 -14.84 20.50
C GLU A 185 -6.02 -13.40 20.24
N LEU A 186 -5.49 -12.77 19.20
CA LEU A 186 -5.91 -11.43 18.77
C LEU A 186 -7.38 -11.44 18.33
N PHE A 187 -7.77 -12.39 17.49
CA PHE A 187 -9.13 -12.48 16.97
C PHE A 187 -10.15 -12.86 18.05
N ASN A 188 -9.80 -13.77 18.95
CA ASN A 188 -10.66 -14.13 20.07
C ASN A 188 -10.92 -12.94 20.99
N GLY A 189 -9.88 -12.14 21.31
CA GLY A 189 -10.06 -10.92 22.10
C GLY A 189 -10.96 -9.89 21.43
N ILE A 190 -10.91 -9.76 20.11
CA ILE A 190 -11.79 -8.87 19.35
C ILE A 190 -13.24 -9.42 19.31
N ALA A 191 -13.40 -10.74 19.14
CA ALA A 191 -14.71 -11.38 19.15
C ALA A 191 -15.44 -11.21 20.50
N GLU A 192 -14.70 -11.23 21.61
CA GLU A 192 -15.25 -10.95 22.94
C GLU A 192 -15.68 -9.49 23.10
N LEU A 193 -14.96 -8.54 22.47
CA LEU A 193 -15.29 -7.11 22.53
C LEU A 193 -16.44 -6.71 21.61
N LEU A 194 -16.63 -7.46 20.54
CA LEU A 194 -17.66 -7.23 19.50
C LEU A 194 -18.46 -8.52 19.30
N PRO A 195 -19.37 -8.87 20.23
CA PRO A 195 -20.14 -10.11 20.17
C PRO A 195 -21.31 -9.99 19.18
N GLU A 196 -21.02 -9.95 17.90
CA GLU A 196 -21.99 -9.83 16.81
C GLU A 196 -21.98 -11.09 15.94
N ASP A 197 -23.14 -11.73 15.78
CA ASP A 197 -23.29 -12.96 14.99
C ASP A 197 -22.94 -12.78 13.49
N SER A 198 -22.98 -11.53 13.02
CA SER A 198 -22.62 -11.17 11.64
C SER A 198 -21.11 -11.18 11.36
N ILE A 199 -20.25 -11.33 12.38
CA ILE A 199 -18.81 -11.31 12.24
C ILE A 199 -18.24 -12.73 12.31
N SER A 200 -17.47 -13.11 11.30
CA SER A 200 -16.75 -14.39 11.27
C SER A 200 -15.24 -14.17 11.25
N PHE A 201 -14.52 -14.92 12.09
CA PHE A 201 -13.05 -14.88 12.16
C PHE A 201 -12.47 -16.18 11.63
N THR A 202 -11.45 -16.10 10.78
CA THR A 202 -10.77 -17.26 10.21
C THR A 202 -9.25 -17.08 10.26
N THR A 203 -8.56 -18.02 10.90
CA THR A 203 -7.09 -18.11 10.93
C THR A 203 -6.64 -19.34 10.14
N PRO A 204 -5.45 -19.31 9.50
CA PRO A 204 -4.88 -20.53 8.90
C PRO A 204 -4.43 -21.52 9.96
N ILE A 205 -4.31 -22.78 9.54
CA ILE A 205 -3.74 -23.87 10.35
C ILE A 205 -2.39 -24.28 9.74
N PRO A 206 -1.28 -24.24 10.48
CA PRO A 206 -1.12 -23.86 11.90
C PRO A 206 -1.30 -22.36 12.16
N ASP A 207 -1.61 -22.01 13.42
CA ASP A 207 -1.78 -20.61 13.85
C ASP A 207 -0.49 -19.81 13.68
N ILE A 208 -0.64 -18.56 13.24
CA ILE A 208 0.46 -17.66 12.89
C ILE A 208 0.70 -16.68 14.03
N SER A 209 1.97 -16.39 14.31
CA SER A 209 2.38 -15.31 15.21
C SER A 209 3.06 -14.19 14.42
N ILE A 210 2.72 -12.94 14.74
CA ILE A 210 3.33 -11.73 14.17
C ILE A 210 3.89 -10.83 15.27
N ARG A 211 4.88 -9.99 14.93
CA ARG A 211 5.45 -9.01 15.86
C ARG A 211 4.75 -7.65 15.70
N ILE A 212 3.86 -7.36 16.64
CA ILE A 212 3.01 -6.15 16.62
C ILE A 212 2.85 -5.56 18.02
N ASP A 213 2.45 -4.30 18.10
CA ASP A 213 1.82 -3.75 19.30
C ASP A 213 0.35 -4.18 19.29
N ARG A 214 0.00 -5.07 20.21
CA ARG A 214 -1.32 -5.69 20.29
C ARG A 214 -2.42 -4.64 20.38
N THR A 215 -2.30 -3.68 21.28
CA THR A 215 -3.32 -2.65 21.52
C THR A 215 -3.57 -1.79 20.29
N GLN A 216 -2.49 -1.39 19.60
CA GLN A 216 -2.61 -0.58 18.39
C GLN A 216 -3.25 -1.35 17.24
N ILE A 217 -2.91 -2.63 17.05
CA ILE A 217 -3.51 -3.44 15.99
C ILE A 217 -4.94 -3.84 16.32
N GLU A 218 -5.29 -4.12 17.59
CA GLU A 218 -6.67 -4.28 18.04
C GLU A 218 -7.49 -3.02 17.68
N GLN A 219 -6.96 -1.83 17.94
CA GLN A 219 -7.62 -0.56 17.58
C GLN A 219 -7.87 -0.45 16.07
N VAL A 220 -6.91 -0.86 15.22
CA VAL A 220 -7.08 -0.88 13.76
C VAL A 220 -8.21 -1.84 13.37
N LEU A 221 -8.18 -3.07 13.87
CA LEU A 221 -9.17 -4.09 13.53
C LEU A 221 -10.58 -3.68 14.00
N ILE A 222 -10.72 -3.22 15.23
CA ILE A 222 -11.99 -2.73 15.77
C ILE A 222 -12.55 -1.59 14.92
N ASN A 223 -11.70 -0.65 14.51
CA ASN A 223 -12.12 0.46 13.67
C ASN A 223 -12.62 0.02 12.29
N LEU A 224 -11.91 -0.92 11.65
CA LEU A 224 -12.34 -1.47 10.37
C LEU A 224 -13.62 -2.30 10.47
N ILE A 225 -13.75 -3.12 11.52
CA ILE A 225 -14.95 -3.91 11.78
C ILE A 225 -16.16 -3.02 12.07
N LYS A 226 -16.00 -1.98 12.90
CA LYS A 226 -17.06 -0.99 13.14
C LYS A 226 -17.49 -0.28 11.87
N ASN A 227 -16.54 0.10 11.00
CA ASN A 227 -16.87 0.70 9.70
C ASN A 227 -17.68 -0.27 8.83
N ALA A 228 -17.35 -1.57 8.84
CA ALA A 228 -18.08 -2.60 8.12
C ALA A 228 -19.50 -2.82 8.70
N LEU A 229 -19.65 -2.89 10.03
CA LEU A 229 -20.94 -2.98 10.70
C LEU A 229 -21.86 -1.80 10.37
N GLU A 230 -21.31 -0.57 10.44
CA GLU A 230 -22.05 0.64 10.07
C GLU A 230 -22.45 0.65 8.60
N ALA A 231 -21.58 0.18 7.70
CA ALA A 231 -21.89 0.08 6.26
C ALA A 231 -22.99 -0.94 5.99
N CYS A 232 -23.11 -1.98 6.82
CA CYS A 232 -24.10 -3.04 6.69
C CYS A 232 -25.37 -2.79 7.53
N SER A 233 -25.56 -1.62 8.17
CA SER A 233 -26.71 -1.34 9.06
C SER A 233 -28.07 -1.57 8.40
N ASP A 234 -28.17 -1.29 7.12
CA ASP A 234 -29.42 -1.41 6.35
C ASP A 234 -29.48 -2.73 5.54
N ILE A 235 -28.49 -3.62 5.68
CA ILE A 235 -28.43 -4.89 4.97
C ILE A 235 -29.20 -5.96 5.77
N PRO A 236 -30.20 -6.67 5.18
CA PRO A 236 -30.99 -7.67 5.89
C PRO A 236 -30.19 -8.83 6.47
N SER A 237 -29.08 -9.19 5.85
CA SER A 237 -28.17 -10.26 6.29
C SER A 237 -26.73 -9.77 6.22
N PRO A 238 -26.27 -8.98 7.23
CA PRO A 238 -24.93 -8.46 7.26
C PRO A 238 -23.92 -9.59 7.42
N GLN A 239 -22.84 -9.55 6.63
CA GLN A 239 -21.75 -10.52 6.68
C GLN A 239 -20.42 -9.79 6.71
N ILE A 240 -19.69 -9.93 7.80
CA ILE A 240 -18.37 -9.37 7.98
C ILE A 240 -17.39 -10.52 8.20
N GLN A 241 -16.39 -10.61 7.36
CA GLN A 241 -15.39 -11.67 7.43
C GLN A 241 -14.02 -11.08 7.73
N VAL A 242 -13.39 -11.56 8.81
CA VAL A 242 -12.02 -11.24 9.19
C VAL A 242 -11.16 -12.48 8.95
N LYS A 243 -10.28 -12.42 7.95
CA LYS A 243 -9.43 -13.56 7.54
C LYS A 243 -7.97 -13.17 7.62
N SER A 244 -7.14 -14.03 8.19
CA SER A 244 -5.70 -13.92 8.05
C SER A 244 -5.16 -14.91 7.02
N HIS A 245 -4.14 -14.49 6.29
CA HIS A 245 -3.49 -15.27 5.25
C HIS A 245 -1.97 -15.19 5.38
N LEU A 246 -1.32 -16.34 5.19
CA LEU A 246 0.13 -16.45 5.09
C LEU A 246 0.48 -16.69 3.62
N SER A 247 1.28 -15.79 3.04
CA SER A 247 1.74 -15.96 1.67
C SER A 247 2.88 -16.98 1.60
N GLU A 248 3.14 -17.54 0.43
CA GLU A 248 4.28 -18.44 0.17
C GLU A 248 5.65 -17.78 0.48
N THR A 249 5.70 -16.46 0.48
CA THR A 249 6.90 -15.67 0.82
C THR A 249 7.06 -15.43 2.33
N GLY A 250 6.12 -15.91 3.16
CA GLY A 250 6.13 -15.72 4.61
C GLY A 250 5.52 -14.40 5.09
N SER A 251 4.97 -13.58 4.19
CA SER A 251 4.28 -12.34 4.54
C SER A 251 2.87 -12.65 5.07
N VAL A 252 2.49 -11.98 6.15
CA VAL A 252 1.15 -12.12 6.75
C VAL A 252 0.26 -10.98 6.32
N SER A 253 -1.00 -11.28 6.00
CA SER A 253 -2.03 -10.28 5.78
C SER A 253 -3.30 -10.60 6.57
N ILE A 254 -4.02 -9.55 6.97
CA ILE A 254 -5.35 -9.65 7.59
C ILE A 254 -6.32 -8.88 6.71
N THR A 255 -7.38 -9.53 6.29
CA THR A 255 -8.40 -8.97 5.41
C THR A 255 -9.73 -8.90 6.14
N ILE A 256 -10.38 -7.74 6.10
CA ILE A 256 -11.72 -7.48 6.59
C ILE A 256 -12.60 -7.19 5.38
N SER A 257 -13.63 -8.00 5.17
CA SER A 257 -14.58 -7.87 4.06
C SER A 257 -15.99 -7.74 4.59
N ASP A 258 -16.78 -6.89 3.96
CA ASP A 258 -18.21 -6.69 4.24
C ASP A 258 -19.03 -6.89 2.95
N ASN A 259 -20.32 -7.14 3.11
CA ASN A 259 -21.31 -7.21 2.03
C ASN A 259 -22.21 -5.95 1.99
N GLY A 260 -21.69 -4.83 2.43
CA GLY A 260 -22.37 -3.53 2.43
C GLY A 260 -22.54 -2.93 1.03
N PRO A 261 -22.97 -1.67 0.92
CA PRO A 261 -23.20 -0.98 -0.34
C PRO A 261 -21.92 -0.68 -1.13
N GLY A 262 -20.76 -0.93 -0.54
CA GLY A 262 -19.48 -0.60 -1.16
C GLY A 262 -19.14 0.90 -1.12
N ILE A 263 -18.05 1.25 -1.77
CA ILE A 263 -17.49 2.62 -1.82
C ILE A 263 -17.37 3.03 -3.29
N LEU A 264 -17.86 4.23 -3.61
CA LEU A 264 -17.74 4.78 -4.94
C LEU A 264 -16.26 5.00 -5.33
N PRO A 265 -15.86 4.74 -6.59
CA PRO A 265 -14.47 4.91 -7.04
C PRO A 265 -13.90 6.30 -6.76
N GLU A 266 -14.70 7.35 -6.92
CA GLU A 266 -14.31 8.75 -6.68
C GLU A 266 -14.00 9.06 -5.21
N VAL A 267 -14.51 8.23 -4.30
CA VAL A 267 -14.35 8.34 -2.86
C VAL A 267 -13.20 7.47 -2.38
N LEU A 268 -12.97 6.32 -3.02
CA LEU A 268 -12.03 5.29 -2.59
C LEU A 268 -10.59 5.83 -2.43
N ASP A 269 -10.15 6.73 -3.31
CA ASP A 269 -8.82 7.36 -3.22
C ASP A 269 -8.70 8.35 -2.04
N LYS A 270 -9.82 8.77 -1.47
CA LYS A 270 -9.89 9.81 -0.44
C LYS A 270 -10.14 9.28 0.97
N ILE A 271 -10.54 8.00 1.12
CA ILE A 271 -10.96 7.43 2.42
C ILE A 271 -9.87 7.45 3.50
N PHE A 272 -8.60 7.49 3.11
CA PHE A 272 -7.46 7.56 4.03
C PHE A 272 -6.99 9.00 4.31
N ILE A 273 -7.66 10.01 3.74
CA ILE A 273 -7.37 11.42 4.02
C ILE A 273 -7.98 11.77 5.38
N PRO A 274 -7.22 12.34 6.32
CA PRO A 274 -7.76 12.75 7.62
C PRO A 274 -8.96 13.69 7.49
N PHE A 275 -9.98 13.49 8.33
CA PHE A 275 -11.26 14.24 8.36
C PHE A 275 -12.14 14.08 7.11
N PHE A 276 -11.74 13.26 6.16
CA PHE A 276 -12.62 12.93 5.05
C PHE A 276 -13.66 11.90 5.51
N THR A 277 -14.93 12.23 5.35
CA THR A 277 -16.06 11.36 5.69
C THR A 277 -17.23 11.61 4.75
N THR A 278 -17.98 10.56 4.45
CA THR A 278 -19.27 10.61 3.78
C THR A 278 -20.44 10.44 4.75
N LYS A 279 -20.15 10.21 6.05
CA LYS A 279 -21.15 9.99 7.10
C LYS A 279 -21.44 11.31 7.81
N GLU A 280 -22.73 11.58 8.13
CA GLU A 280 -23.14 12.81 8.82
C GLU A 280 -22.48 12.99 10.19
N ASN A 281 -22.30 11.90 10.94
CA ASN A 281 -21.70 11.91 12.29
C ASN A 281 -20.29 11.31 12.33
N GLY A 282 -19.68 11.11 11.17
CA GLY A 282 -18.35 10.51 11.09
C GLY A 282 -17.24 11.53 11.36
N SER A 283 -16.29 11.22 12.21
CA SER A 283 -15.10 12.07 12.44
C SER A 283 -14.12 12.11 11.27
N GLY A 284 -14.21 11.17 10.32
CA GLY A 284 -13.28 11.04 9.21
C GLY A 284 -11.84 10.68 9.60
N ILE A 285 -11.62 10.18 10.82
CA ILE A 285 -10.29 9.94 11.39
C ILE A 285 -9.91 8.47 11.37
N GLY A 286 -10.89 7.60 11.49
CA GLY A 286 -10.67 6.18 11.72
C GLY A 286 -9.70 5.54 10.72
N LEU A 287 -9.96 5.67 9.42
CA LEU A 287 -9.12 5.06 8.38
C LEU A 287 -7.74 5.71 8.27
N SER A 288 -7.64 7.01 8.48
CA SER A 288 -6.34 7.71 8.49
C SER A 288 -5.48 7.28 9.67
N LEU A 289 -6.08 7.06 10.84
CA LEU A 289 -5.44 6.51 12.03
C LEU A 289 -4.96 5.07 11.77
N CYS A 290 -5.79 4.23 11.15
CA CYS A 290 -5.40 2.87 10.75
C CYS A 290 -4.17 2.88 9.84
N LYS A 291 -4.16 3.75 8.84
CA LYS A 291 -3.03 3.88 7.91
C LYS A 291 -1.73 4.28 8.63
N GLN A 292 -1.82 5.20 9.59
CA GLN A 292 -0.67 5.68 10.34
C GLN A 292 -0.15 4.60 11.32
N ILE A 293 -1.03 3.89 12.03
CA ILE A 293 -0.63 2.76 12.88
C ILE A 293 0.04 1.67 12.04
N MET A 294 -0.51 1.31 10.89
CA MET A 294 0.11 0.32 10.00
C MET A 294 1.49 0.78 9.51
N HIS A 295 1.65 2.07 9.18
CA HIS A 295 2.95 2.63 8.81
C HIS A 295 4.00 2.52 9.94
N LEU A 296 3.62 2.82 11.18
CA LEU A 296 4.49 2.64 12.36
C LEU A 296 4.88 1.18 12.59
N HIS A 297 4.05 0.25 12.16
CA HIS A 297 4.34 -1.20 12.17
C HIS A 297 5.17 -1.65 10.95
N SER A 298 5.60 -0.74 10.07
CA SER A 298 6.26 -1.05 8.79
C SER A 298 5.38 -1.89 7.85
N GLY A 299 4.07 -1.88 8.09
CA GLY A 299 3.04 -2.51 7.29
C GLY A 299 2.36 -1.54 6.31
N ASN A 300 1.31 -2.01 5.69
CA ASN A 300 0.48 -1.22 4.80
C ASN A 300 -1.00 -1.59 4.96
N ILE A 301 -1.89 -0.67 4.58
CA ILE A 301 -3.33 -0.91 4.46
C ILE A 301 -3.79 -0.55 3.06
N THR A 302 -4.59 -1.41 2.45
CA THR A 302 -5.23 -1.16 1.16
C THR A 302 -6.73 -1.40 1.25
N ALA A 303 -7.49 -0.74 0.38
CA ALA A 303 -8.92 -0.94 0.25
C ALA A 303 -9.26 -1.30 -1.20
N ARG A 304 -10.20 -2.24 -1.35
CA ARG A 304 -10.86 -2.56 -2.61
C ARG A 304 -12.35 -2.57 -2.37
N SER A 305 -13.10 -1.96 -3.25
CA SER A 305 -14.55 -1.93 -3.14
C SER A 305 -15.17 -1.81 -4.52
N THR A 306 -16.33 -2.42 -4.65
CA THR A 306 -17.19 -2.31 -5.82
C THR A 306 -18.57 -1.89 -5.32
N PRO A 307 -19.19 -0.85 -5.88
CA PRO A 307 -20.55 -0.47 -5.52
C PRO A 307 -21.50 -1.67 -5.56
N GLU A 308 -22.36 -1.78 -4.56
CA GLU A 308 -23.35 -2.86 -4.35
C GLU A 308 -22.76 -4.27 -4.10
N GLN A 309 -21.44 -4.42 -3.99
CA GLN A 309 -20.78 -5.71 -3.74
C GLN A 309 -19.95 -5.74 -2.44
N GLY A 310 -19.98 -4.65 -1.69
CA GLY A 310 -19.25 -4.53 -0.44
C GLY A 310 -17.84 -3.96 -0.57
N SER A 311 -17.11 -4.01 0.55
CA SER A 311 -15.75 -3.49 0.63
C SER A 311 -14.80 -4.50 1.27
N GLN A 312 -13.53 -4.36 0.94
CA GLN A 312 -12.45 -5.21 1.44
C GLN A 312 -11.26 -4.34 1.84
N PHE A 313 -10.88 -4.41 3.10
CA PHE A 313 -9.68 -3.78 3.63
C PHE A 313 -8.65 -4.84 3.95
N THR A 314 -7.41 -4.66 3.48
CA THR A 314 -6.32 -5.61 3.71
C THR A 314 -5.15 -4.92 4.39
N LEU A 315 -4.75 -5.47 5.54
CA LEU A 315 -3.56 -5.09 6.31
C LEU A 315 -2.42 -6.01 5.92
N PHE A 316 -1.26 -5.47 5.58
CA PHE A 316 -0.06 -6.21 5.24
C PHE A 316 0.99 -6.01 6.33
N PHE A 317 1.56 -7.11 6.82
CA PHE A 317 2.64 -7.11 7.80
C PHE A 317 3.92 -7.66 7.13
N ASN A 318 5.03 -6.94 7.28
CA ASN A 318 6.34 -7.29 6.72
C ASN A 318 7.23 -7.93 7.79
#